data_4823804266053a380892074aedb9435b
#
_entry.id   4823804266053a380892074aedb9435b
#
_cell.length_a   1.000
_cell.length_b   1.000
_cell.length_c   1.000
_cell.angle_alpha   90.00
_cell.angle_beta   90.00
_cell.angle_gamma   90.00
#
_symmetry.space_group_name_H-M   'P 1'
#
loop_
_entity.id
_entity.type
_entity.pdbx_description
1 polymer ?
#
loop_
_entity_poly.entity_id
_entity_poly.type
_entity_poly.pdbx_seq_one_letter_code
_entity_poly.pdbx_strand_id
1 'polypeptide(L)'
;MTAVFRWPVRVYYEDTDAGGIVFYANYLKFFERARTEWLRAAGIGQHALATGEQRIFVVKSTAMDYHAPAKLDDRLEITVTVEKLGRASVNFMQEAWLADGETPRLLCSGSIRVGCVGTTDLKPAAIPDHVASRIRNIMKQSGDA
;
A
#
# COMPACT_ATOMS: atom_id res chain seq x y z
N MET A 1 7.52 -4.25 -20.38
CA MET A 1 6.53 -4.39 -19.30
C MET A 1 7.22 -4.32 -17.96
N THR A 2 6.80 -3.42 -17.12
CA THR A 2 7.42 -3.21 -15.80
C THR A 2 6.73 -4.09 -14.77
N ALA A 3 7.51 -4.72 -13.91
CA ALA A 3 6.95 -5.55 -12.85
C ALA A 3 6.20 -4.70 -11.83
N VAL A 4 5.12 -5.24 -11.30
CA VAL A 4 4.38 -4.62 -10.21
C VAL A 4 5.26 -4.62 -8.96
N PHE A 5 5.23 -3.54 -8.20
CA PHE A 5 5.96 -3.46 -6.94
C PHE A 5 5.43 -4.52 -5.97
N ARG A 6 6.35 -5.26 -5.33
CA ARG A 6 6.03 -6.30 -4.37
C ARG A 6 6.89 -6.13 -3.13
N TRP A 7 6.26 -6.27 -1.97
CA TRP A 7 6.96 -6.19 -0.69
C TRP A 7 6.74 -7.47 0.10
N PRO A 8 7.80 -8.16 0.54
CA PRO A 8 7.66 -9.42 1.27
C PRO A 8 7.24 -9.18 2.72
N VAL A 9 6.36 -10.03 3.21
CA VAL A 9 5.89 -10.00 4.60
C VAL A 9 5.85 -11.44 5.12
N ARG A 10 6.41 -11.66 6.31
CA ARG A 10 6.27 -12.93 7.02
C ARG A 10 5.14 -12.80 8.03
N VAL A 11 4.31 -13.82 8.14
CA VAL A 11 3.22 -13.84 9.14
C VAL A 11 3.79 -14.28 10.49
N TYR A 12 3.64 -13.44 11.49
CA TYR A 12 4.11 -13.65 12.85
C TYR A 12 2.94 -14.00 13.76
N TYR A 13 3.22 -14.42 15.00
CA TYR A 13 2.19 -14.70 16.01
C TYR A 13 1.25 -13.52 16.21
N GLU A 14 1.80 -12.31 16.27
CA GLU A 14 1.01 -11.10 16.50
C GLU A 14 -0.01 -10.83 15.38
N ASP A 15 0.20 -11.45 14.22
CA ASP A 15 -0.66 -11.23 13.05
C ASP A 15 -1.85 -12.19 13.02
N THR A 16 -1.84 -13.23 13.85
CA THR A 16 -2.83 -14.30 13.79
C THR A 16 -3.86 -14.17 14.92
N ASP A 17 -5.03 -14.74 14.67
CA ASP A 17 -6.08 -14.86 15.69
C ASP A 17 -6.04 -16.26 16.35
N ALA A 18 -7.02 -16.55 17.19
CA ALA A 18 -7.08 -17.82 17.91
C ALA A 18 -7.22 -19.02 16.98
N GLY A 19 -7.65 -18.83 15.75
CA GLY A 19 -7.77 -19.89 14.76
C GLY A 19 -6.48 -20.19 14.01
N GLY A 20 -5.41 -19.44 14.27
CA GLY A 20 -4.11 -19.64 13.62
C GLY A 20 -3.99 -19.03 12.24
N ILE A 21 -4.94 -18.22 11.83
CA ILE A 21 -4.91 -17.51 10.56
C ILE A 21 -4.78 -16.02 10.79
N VAL A 22 -4.31 -15.30 9.78
CA VAL A 22 -4.15 -13.84 9.87
C VAL A 22 -5.50 -13.21 10.17
N PHE A 23 -5.52 -12.39 11.23
CA PHE A 23 -6.71 -11.62 11.60
C PHE A 23 -7.08 -10.68 10.46
N TYR A 24 -8.33 -10.66 10.04
CA TYR A 24 -8.73 -9.99 8.79
C TYR A 24 -8.29 -8.53 8.71
N ALA A 25 -8.35 -7.79 9.80
CA ALA A 25 -7.95 -6.38 9.80
C ALA A 25 -6.42 -6.20 9.72
N ASN A 26 -5.66 -7.24 10.00
CA ASN A 26 -4.20 -7.17 10.00
C ASN A 26 -3.61 -6.97 8.60
N TYR A 27 -4.35 -7.35 7.56
CA TYR A 27 -3.93 -7.09 6.17
C TYR A 27 -3.77 -5.59 5.91
N LEU A 28 -4.51 -4.74 6.62
CA LEU A 28 -4.37 -3.29 6.49
C LEU A 28 -2.97 -2.83 6.90
N LYS A 29 -2.38 -3.47 7.91
CA LYS A 29 -1.00 -3.19 8.31
C LYS A 29 -0.01 -3.62 7.24
N PHE A 30 -0.20 -4.80 6.66
CA PHE A 30 0.64 -5.28 5.58
C PHE A 30 0.58 -4.34 4.38
N PHE A 31 -0.61 -3.90 4.02
CA PHE A 31 -0.82 -2.99 2.91
C PHE A 31 -0.19 -1.63 3.18
N GLU A 32 -0.29 -1.13 4.41
CA GLU A 32 0.32 0.15 4.79
C GLU A 32 1.84 0.07 4.69
N ARG A 33 2.45 -1.00 5.19
CA ARG A 33 3.89 -1.20 5.11
C ARG A 33 4.37 -1.23 3.67
N ALA A 34 3.64 -1.93 2.80
CA ALA A 34 3.98 -2.01 1.38
C ALA A 34 3.89 -0.63 0.71
N ARG A 35 2.86 0.16 1.01
CA ARG A 35 2.74 1.52 0.48
C ARG A 35 3.90 2.40 0.94
N THR A 36 4.27 2.28 2.22
CA THR A 36 5.39 3.04 2.79
C THR A 36 6.69 2.70 2.07
N GLU A 37 6.95 1.41 1.83
CA GLU A 37 8.16 0.99 1.13
C GLU A 37 8.11 1.38 -0.36
N TRP A 38 6.92 1.38 -0.94
CA TRP A 38 6.73 1.85 -2.32
C TRP A 38 7.11 3.33 -2.46
N LEU A 39 6.63 4.17 -1.54
CA LEU A 39 6.99 5.59 -1.51
C LEU A 39 8.50 5.76 -1.30
N ARG A 40 9.07 5.00 -0.38
CA ARG A 40 10.50 5.06 -0.08
C ARG A 40 11.33 4.68 -1.31
N ALA A 41 10.91 3.65 -2.03
CA ALA A 41 11.58 3.24 -3.27
C ALA A 41 11.49 4.31 -4.35
N ALA A 42 10.45 5.13 -4.32
CA ALA A 42 10.29 6.27 -5.23
C ALA A 42 11.07 7.51 -4.77
N GLY A 43 11.80 7.40 -3.66
CA GLY A 43 12.55 8.53 -3.09
C GLY A 43 11.72 9.49 -2.27
N ILE A 44 10.51 9.06 -1.86
CA ILE A 44 9.60 9.90 -1.06
C ILE A 44 9.61 9.41 0.39
N GLY A 45 10.16 10.23 1.29
CA GLY A 45 10.15 9.94 2.72
C GLY A 45 8.99 10.66 3.39
N GLN A 46 8.13 9.91 4.07
CA GLN A 46 6.95 10.51 4.71
C GLN A 46 7.31 11.45 5.84
N HIS A 47 8.37 11.14 6.59
CA HIS A 47 8.84 12.03 7.65
C HIS A 47 9.35 13.37 7.08
N ALA A 48 10.15 13.31 6.01
CA ALA A 48 10.65 14.53 5.36
C ALA A 48 9.50 15.35 4.76
N LEU A 49 8.48 14.68 4.22
CA LEU A 49 7.30 15.33 3.69
C LEU A 49 6.54 16.07 4.79
N ALA A 50 6.39 15.44 5.96
CA ALA A 50 5.68 16.03 7.08
C ALA A 50 6.43 17.24 7.65
N THR A 51 7.75 17.13 7.84
CA THR A 51 8.54 18.19 8.47
C THR A 51 8.93 19.30 7.50
N GLY A 52 9.22 18.95 6.24
CA GLY A 52 9.69 19.90 5.24
C GLY A 52 8.58 20.60 4.46
N GLU A 53 7.52 19.89 4.15
CA GLU A 53 6.43 20.43 3.31
C GLU A 53 5.08 20.44 4.02
N GLN A 54 5.05 19.97 5.26
CA GLN A 54 3.84 19.99 6.09
C GLN A 54 2.66 19.25 5.44
N ARG A 55 2.98 18.09 4.84
CA ARG A 55 1.99 17.22 4.22
C ARG A 55 2.09 15.83 4.81
N ILE A 56 0.95 15.21 5.04
CA ILE A 56 0.88 13.80 5.43
C ILE A 56 -0.20 13.12 4.60
N PHE A 57 -0.07 11.80 4.45
CA PHE A 57 -1.07 10.98 3.79
C PHE A 57 -1.90 10.26 4.86
N VAL A 58 -3.21 10.31 4.70
CA VAL A 58 -4.15 9.65 5.61
C VAL A 58 -5.09 8.75 4.82
N VAL A 59 -5.41 7.58 5.36
CA VAL A 59 -6.36 6.68 4.71
C VAL A 59 -7.76 7.26 4.86
N LYS A 60 -8.47 7.38 3.72
CA LYS A 60 -9.84 7.90 3.67
C LYS A 60 -10.87 6.78 3.63
N SER A 61 -10.60 5.72 2.88
CA SER A 61 -11.52 4.60 2.76
C SER A 61 -10.76 3.35 2.34
N THR A 62 -11.30 2.20 2.70
CA THR A 62 -10.76 0.90 2.30
C THR A 62 -11.91 -0.02 1.92
N ALA A 63 -11.67 -0.87 0.93
CA ALA A 63 -12.57 -1.95 0.55
C ALA A 63 -11.71 -3.19 0.36
N MET A 64 -12.03 -4.26 1.08
CA MET A 64 -11.21 -5.46 1.14
C MET A 64 -12.03 -6.69 0.80
N ASP A 65 -11.44 -7.59 0.01
CA ASP A 65 -12.01 -8.90 -0.28
C ASP A 65 -11.02 -9.97 0.18
N TYR A 66 -11.53 -10.94 0.93
CA TYR A 66 -10.74 -12.00 1.50
C TYR A 66 -11.04 -13.29 0.76
N HIS A 67 -10.02 -13.84 0.07
CA HIS A 67 -10.20 -14.98 -0.83
C HIS A 67 -9.75 -16.29 -0.20
N ALA A 68 -8.68 -16.26 0.59
CA ALA A 68 -8.14 -17.44 1.27
C ALA A 68 -7.32 -17.00 2.47
N PRO A 69 -7.21 -17.84 3.52
CA PRO A 69 -6.48 -17.44 4.73
C PRO A 69 -4.98 -17.57 4.57
N ALA A 70 -4.24 -16.68 5.21
CA ALA A 70 -2.82 -16.85 5.45
C ALA A 70 -2.63 -17.40 6.86
N LYS A 71 -1.56 -18.15 7.08
CA LYS A 71 -1.27 -18.84 8.33
C LYS A 71 0.05 -18.36 8.90
N LEU A 72 0.27 -18.69 10.17
CA LEU A 72 1.55 -18.45 10.83
C LEU A 72 2.70 -18.97 9.98
N ASP A 73 3.75 -18.20 9.89
CA ASP A 73 4.98 -18.49 9.15
C ASP A 73 4.86 -18.40 7.63
N ASP A 74 3.67 -18.20 7.09
CA ASP A 74 3.52 -17.97 5.65
C ASP A 74 4.30 -16.75 5.23
N ARG A 75 4.88 -16.81 4.03
CA ARG A 75 5.54 -15.68 3.41
C ARG A 75 4.63 -15.13 2.32
N LEU A 76 4.31 -13.86 2.46
CA LEU A 76 3.41 -13.17 1.55
C LEU A 76 4.19 -12.16 0.70
N GLU A 77 3.65 -11.88 -0.47
CA GLU A 77 4.08 -10.74 -1.27
C GLU A 77 2.91 -9.78 -1.40
N ILE A 78 3.14 -8.53 -1.02
CA ILE A 78 2.12 -7.49 -1.04
C ILE A 78 2.39 -6.59 -2.23
N THR A 79 1.42 -6.45 -3.12
CA THR A 79 1.57 -5.60 -4.30
C THR A 79 1.10 -4.19 -4.03
N VAL A 80 1.62 -3.24 -4.79
CA VAL A 80 1.16 -1.84 -4.76
C VAL A 80 1.04 -1.36 -6.19
N THR A 81 -0.14 -0.91 -6.56
CA THR A 81 -0.42 -0.32 -7.86
C THR A 81 -1.26 0.93 -7.64
N VAL A 82 -0.96 2.01 -8.34
CA VAL A 82 -1.79 3.22 -8.30
C VAL A 82 -2.82 3.11 -9.40
N GLU A 83 -4.09 3.13 -9.00
CA GLU A 83 -5.20 3.12 -9.94
C GLU A 83 -5.52 4.53 -10.44
N LYS A 84 -5.49 5.50 -9.52
CA LYS A 84 -5.84 6.88 -9.86
C LYS A 84 -5.07 7.85 -8.97
N LEU A 85 -4.52 8.88 -9.59
CA LEU A 85 -3.87 10.00 -8.89
C LEU A 85 -4.72 11.24 -9.07
N GLY A 86 -5.21 11.79 -7.96
CA GLY A 86 -5.93 13.05 -7.94
C GLY A 86 -5.04 14.18 -7.43
N ARG A 87 -5.60 15.38 -7.33
CA ARG A 87 -4.88 16.54 -6.83
C ARG A 87 -4.47 16.38 -5.36
N ALA A 88 -5.35 15.81 -4.54
CA ALA A 88 -5.14 15.65 -3.10
C ALA A 88 -5.42 14.20 -2.64
N SER A 89 -5.39 13.24 -3.56
CA SER A 89 -5.66 11.86 -3.21
C SER A 89 -4.98 10.88 -4.16
N VAL A 90 -4.77 9.66 -3.67
CA VAL A 90 -4.23 8.56 -4.46
C VAL A 90 -5.08 7.32 -4.15
N ASN A 91 -5.55 6.66 -5.19
CA ASN A 91 -6.25 5.38 -5.05
C ASN A 91 -5.28 4.26 -5.36
N PHE A 92 -5.06 3.38 -4.39
CA PHE A 92 -4.18 2.22 -4.53
C PHE A 92 -4.99 0.95 -4.70
N MET A 93 -4.51 0.06 -5.55
CA MET A 93 -4.95 -1.33 -5.62
C MET A 93 -3.83 -2.18 -5.06
N GLN A 94 -4.16 -3.01 -4.09
CA GLN A 94 -3.16 -3.85 -3.43
C GLN A 94 -3.68 -5.27 -3.29
N GLU A 95 -2.75 -6.22 -3.32
CA GLU A 95 -3.05 -7.64 -3.19
C GLU A 95 -2.04 -8.30 -2.29
N ALA A 96 -2.50 -9.30 -1.54
CA ALA A 96 -1.63 -10.15 -0.75
C ALA A 96 -1.61 -11.53 -1.39
N TRP A 97 -0.43 -11.99 -1.79
CA TRP A 97 -0.21 -13.27 -2.43
C TRP A 97 0.60 -14.18 -1.54
N LEU A 98 0.20 -15.45 -1.46
CA LEU A 98 1.04 -16.46 -0.83
C LEU A 98 2.22 -16.73 -1.75
N ALA A 99 3.43 -16.49 -1.24
CA ALA A 99 4.65 -16.64 -2.02
C ALA A 99 5.24 -18.04 -1.93
N ASP A 100 4.86 -18.80 -0.90
CA ASP A 100 5.34 -20.15 -0.70
C ASP A 100 4.57 -21.13 -1.59
N GLY A 101 5.26 -22.11 -2.14
CA GLY A 101 4.65 -23.11 -3.00
C GLY A 101 4.93 -22.86 -4.47
N GLU A 102 4.50 -23.80 -5.32
CA GLU A 102 4.79 -23.74 -6.76
C GLU A 102 3.96 -22.72 -7.49
N THR A 103 2.74 -22.46 -7.03
CA THR A 103 1.82 -21.55 -7.67
C THR A 103 1.41 -20.46 -6.69
N PRO A 104 1.63 -19.18 -7.04
CA PRO A 104 1.16 -18.09 -6.19
C PRO A 104 -0.36 -18.17 -5.99
N ARG A 105 -0.81 -17.84 -4.78
CA ARG A 105 -2.22 -17.87 -4.44
C ARG A 105 -2.66 -16.52 -3.92
N LEU A 106 -3.70 -15.96 -4.51
CA LEU A 106 -4.27 -14.69 -4.07
C LEU A 106 -5.05 -14.91 -2.77
N LEU A 107 -4.65 -14.20 -1.73
CA LEU A 107 -5.26 -14.33 -0.39
C LEU A 107 -6.22 -13.19 -0.09
N CYS A 108 -5.86 -11.99 -0.49
CA CYS A 108 -6.63 -10.78 -0.16
C CYS A 108 -6.39 -9.73 -1.22
N SER A 109 -7.42 -8.98 -1.57
CA SER A 109 -7.28 -7.83 -2.47
C SER A 109 -8.00 -6.63 -1.86
N GLY A 110 -7.48 -5.44 -2.15
CA GLY A 110 -8.06 -4.23 -1.58
C GLY A 110 -7.89 -3.00 -2.43
N SER A 111 -8.81 -2.07 -2.22
CA SER A 111 -8.75 -0.73 -2.78
C SER A 111 -8.62 0.22 -1.60
N ILE A 112 -7.56 1.03 -1.60
CA ILE A 112 -7.27 1.95 -0.50
C ILE A 112 -7.18 3.36 -1.06
N ARG A 113 -8.07 4.22 -0.60
CA ARG A 113 -8.05 5.63 -0.96
C ARG A 113 -7.33 6.40 0.11
N VAL A 114 -6.28 7.10 -0.29
CA VAL A 114 -5.41 7.87 0.60
C VAL A 114 -5.54 9.35 0.23
N GLY A 115 -5.76 10.19 1.23
CA GLY A 115 -5.82 11.64 1.04
C GLY A 115 -4.54 12.30 1.51
N CYS A 116 -4.19 13.41 0.86
CA CYS A 116 -3.11 14.28 1.31
C CYS A 116 -3.72 15.42 2.11
N VAL A 117 -3.19 15.68 3.30
CA VAL A 117 -3.68 16.74 4.18
C VAL A 117 -2.51 17.53 4.75
N GLY A 118 -2.82 18.74 5.21
CA GLY A 118 -1.83 19.54 5.95
C GLY A 118 -1.61 18.97 7.34
N THR A 119 -0.39 19.09 7.85
CA THR A 119 -0.04 18.54 9.16
C THR A 119 -0.69 19.28 10.33
N THR A 120 -1.00 20.57 10.14
CA THR A 120 -1.54 21.41 11.21
C THR A 120 -3.06 21.34 11.30
N ASP A 121 -3.75 21.54 10.17
CA ASP A 121 -5.22 21.63 10.15
C ASP A 121 -5.90 20.33 9.76
N LEU A 122 -5.14 19.37 9.24
CA LEU A 122 -5.63 18.06 8.77
C LEU A 122 -6.69 18.19 7.66
N LYS A 123 -6.68 19.31 6.95
CA LYS A 123 -7.59 19.52 5.83
C LYS A 123 -6.95 19.08 4.51
N PRO A 124 -7.78 18.73 3.52
CA PRO A 124 -7.25 18.33 2.21
C PRO A 124 -6.27 19.38 1.67
N ALA A 125 -5.15 18.90 1.18
CA ALA A 125 -4.10 19.74 0.62
C ALA A 125 -3.52 19.06 -0.61
N ALA A 126 -3.07 19.87 -1.57
CA ALA A 126 -2.51 19.33 -2.79
C ALA A 126 -1.27 18.52 -2.52
N ILE A 127 -1.14 17.39 -3.23
CA ILE A 127 0.09 16.61 -3.25
C ILE A 127 1.18 17.47 -3.87
N PRO A 128 2.36 17.61 -3.23
CA PRO A 128 3.44 18.40 -3.81
C PRO A 128 3.79 17.95 -5.23
N ASP A 129 4.10 18.90 -6.10
CA ASP A 129 4.33 18.63 -7.52
C ASP A 129 5.41 17.57 -7.77
N HIS A 130 6.50 17.62 -7.01
CA HIS A 130 7.58 16.65 -7.18
C HIS A 130 7.15 15.23 -6.80
N VAL A 131 6.26 15.10 -5.81
CA VAL A 131 5.70 13.81 -5.40
C VAL A 131 4.74 13.30 -6.47
N ALA A 132 3.82 14.16 -6.91
CA ALA A 132 2.85 13.81 -7.95
C ALA A 132 3.56 13.39 -9.24
N SER A 133 4.65 14.08 -9.62
CA SER A 133 5.44 13.73 -10.81
C SER A 133 6.04 12.34 -10.70
N ARG A 134 6.59 12.00 -9.54
CA ARG A 134 7.18 10.67 -9.33
C ARG A 134 6.13 9.58 -9.40
N ILE A 135 4.95 9.82 -8.83
CA ILE A 135 3.84 8.86 -8.90
C ILE A 135 3.40 8.69 -10.34
N ARG A 136 3.23 9.78 -11.09
CA ARG A 136 2.85 9.70 -12.51
C ARG A 136 3.87 8.92 -13.33
N ASN A 137 5.15 9.11 -13.07
CA ASN A 137 6.20 8.37 -13.77
C ASN A 137 6.12 6.88 -13.50
N ILE A 138 5.84 6.48 -12.25
CA ILE A 138 5.67 5.08 -11.90
C ILE A 138 4.46 4.50 -12.63
N MET A 139 3.34 5.22 -12.67
CA MET A 139 2.14 4.79 -13.37
C MET A 139 2.40 4.55 -14.85
N LYS A 140 3.18 5.43 -15.50
CA LYS A 140 3.56 5.26 -16.89
C LYS A 140 4.44 4.03 -17.10
N GLN A 141 5.38 3.79 -16.19
CA GLN A 141 6.29 2.66 -16.26
C GLN A 141 5.59 1.33 -16.08
N SER A 142 4.45 1.29 -15.39
CA SER A 142 3.71 0.05 -15.17
C SER A 142 2.84 -0.35 -16.37
N GLY A 143 2.93 0.37 -17.48
CA GLY A 143 2.26 -0.02 -18.72
C GLY A 143 0.82 0.43 -18.84
N ASP A 144 0.39 1.32 -17.97
CA ASP A 144 -0.97 1.89 -17.99
C ASP A 144 -1.02 3.15 -18.85
N ALA A 145 -0.14 3.21 -19.78
CA ALA A 145 -0.07 4.37 -20.67
C ALA A 145 -1.26 4.42 -21.60
#